data_d2a5797eea593f7fb1a9fa75579171f2
#
_entry.id   d2a5797eea593f7fb1a9fa75579171f2
#
_cell.length_a   1.000
_cell.length_b   1.000
_cell.length_c   1.000
_cell.angle_alpha   90.00
_cell.angle_beta   90.00
_cell.angle_gamma   90.00
#
_symmetry.space_group_name_H-M   'P 1'
#
loop_
_entity.id
_entity.type
_entity.pdbx_description
1 polymer ?
#
loop_
_entity_poly.entity_id
_entity_poly.type
_entity_poly.pdbx_seq_one_letter_code
_entity_poly.pdbx_strand_id
1 'polypeptide(L)'
;MNKKNGVEVLINGKRVCLSGYESEEYLQRVASYLNAKYTELKNTESYRMLDMEMKNMVLQLNLADDYFKLKKQMEETSGDSVAKSSEIFDLKHEVITAQTKLEAAQREIEALKKENLEAQKRIIRLETELEGYHGKA
;
A
#
# COMPACT_ATOMS: atom_id res chain seq x y z
N MET A 1 16.45 -31.60 7.02
CA MET A 1 17.66 -31.12 7.74
C MET A 1 18.16 -29.87 7.05
N ASN A 2 18.12 -28.72 7.71
CA ASN A 2 18.71 -27.51 7.15
C ASN A 2 20.24 -27.65 7.17
N LYS A 3 20.86 -27.71 5.99
CA LYS A 3 22.31 -27.76 5.82
C LYS A 3 22.85 -26.36 6.11
N LYS A 4 23.87 -26.27 6.98
CA LYS A 4 24.60 -25.01 7.15
C LYS A 4 25.37 -24.69 5.89
N ASN A 5 25.16 -23.50 5.38
CA ASN A 5 25.95 -22.93 4.28
C ASN A 5 27.15 -22.18 4.88
N GLY A 6 28.31 -22.30 4.23
CA GLY A 6 29.51 -21.56 4.61
C GLY A 6 30.00 -20.77 3.41
N VAL A 7 30.27 -19.50 3.61
CA VAL A 7 30.80 -18.61 2.59
C VAL A 7 32.01 -17.84 3.14
N GLU A 8 33.07 -17.77 2.36
CA GLU A 8 34.22 -16.93 2.65
C GLU A 8 33.96 -15.51 2.14
N VAL A 9 34.06 -14.55 3.03
CA VAL A 9 33.82 -13.13 2.73
C VAL A 9 34.97 -12.28 3.25
N LEU A 10 35.13 -11.09 2.67
CA LEU A 10 36.03 -10.06 3.17
C LEU A 10 35.24 -9.08 4.03
N ILE A 11 35.64 -8.93 5.29
CA ILE A 11 35.08 -7.92 6.21
C ILE A 11 36.23 -7.06 6.70
N ASN A 12 36.16 -5.77 6.42
CA ASN A 12 37.23 -4.81 6.80
C ASN A 12 38.64 -5.25 6.37
N GLY A 13 38.75 -5.84 5.16
CA GLY A 13 40.00 -6.33 4.61
C GLY A 13 40.47 -7.67 5.16
N LYS A 14 39.74 -8.32 6.06
CA LYS A 14 40.06 -9.63 6.62
C LYS A 14 39.14 -10.70 6.02
N ARG A 15 39.73 -11.86 5.70
CA ARG A 15 38.95 -13.03 5.28
C ARG A 15 38.25 -13.65 6.49
N VAL A 16 36.95 -13.84 6.39
CA VAL A 16 36.12 -14.44 7.42
C VAL A 16 35.24 -15.49 6.78
N CYS A 17 35.18 -16.67 7.38
CA CYS A 17 34.22 -17.69 6.98
C CYS A 17 32.94 -17.51 7.79
N LEU A 18 31.86 -17.08 7.13
CA LEU A 18 30.54 -17.00 7.71
C LEU A 18 29.81 -18.31 7.48
N SER A 19 29.15 -18.83 8.48
CA SER A 19 28.33 -20.03 8.35
C SER A 19 26.99 -19.84 9.05
N GLY A 20 25.93 -20.24 8.39
CA GLY A 20 24.58 -20.12 8.90
C GLY A 20 23.61 -20.97 8.12
N TYR A 21 22.33 -20.89 8.48
CA TYR A 21 21.23 -21.56 7.78
C TYR A 21 20.68 -20.73 6.61
N GLU A 22 21.14 -19.48 6.51
CA GLU A 22 20.78 -18.56 5.44
C GLU A 22 21.51 -18.87 4.13
N SER A 23 21.03 -18.31 3.02
CA SER A 23 21.70 -18.49 1.72
C SER A 23 23.06 -17.80 1.69
N GLU A 24 23.97 -18.28 0.81
CA GLU A 24 25.26 -17.63 0.61
C GLU A 24 25.12 -16.20 0.14
N GLU A 25 24.13 -15.92 -0.71
CA GLU A 25 23.81 -14.58 -1.19
C GLU A 25 23.41 -13.64 -0.05
N TYR A 26 22.64 -14.13 0.90
CA TYR A 26 22.29 -13.37 2.10
C TYR A 26 23.52 -13.05 2.95
N LEU A 27 24.38 -14.05 3.19
CA LEU A 27 25.61 -13.88 3.98
C LEU A 27 26.57 -12.88 3.30
N GLN A 28 26.67 -12.89 1.96
CA GLN A 28 27.43 -11.89 1.22
C GLN A 28 26.84 -10.48 1.35
N ARG A 29 25.51 -10.34 1.35
CA ARG A 29 24.85 -9.04 1.59
C ARG A 29 25.12 -8.50 2.97
N VAL A 30 25.12 -9.36 4.00
CA VAL A 30 25.52 -8.98 5.36
C VAL A 30 26.95 -8.47 5.41
N ALA A 31 27.89 -9.17 4.77
CA ALA A 31 29.28 -8.73 4.69
C ALA A 31 29.44 -7.40 3.97
N SER A 32 28.72 -7.21 2.86
CA SER A 32 28.70 -5.94 2.10
C SER A 32 28.17 -4.78 2.92
N TYR A 33 27.13 -5.00 3.67
CA TYR A 33 26.56 -3.99 4.58
C TYR A 33 27.55 -3.58 5.67
N LEU A 34 28.22 -4.55 6.31
CA LEU A 34 29.28 -4.27 7.29
C LEU A 34 30.44 -3.48 6.67
N ASN A 35 30.88 -3.84 5.48
CA ASN A 35 31.95 -3.11 4.78
C ASN A 35 31.56 -1.68 4.46
N ALA A 36 30.31 -1.43 4.06
CA ALA A 36 29.80 -0.08 3.85
C ALA A 36 29.84 0.73 5.15
N LYS A 37 29.44 0.16 6.26
CA LYS A 37 29.53 0.81 7.58
C LYS A 37 30.95 1.10 8.01
N TYR A 38 31.88 0.18 7.81
CA TYR A 38 33.31 0.43 8.07
C TYR A 38 33.84 1.58 7.22
N THR A 39 33.47 1.65 5.95
CA THR A 39 33.89 2.72 5.04
C THR A 39 33.34 4.07 5.51
N GLU A 40 32.06 4.14 5.87
CA GLU A 40 31.42 5.34 6.39
C GLU A 40 32.12 5.85 7.64
N LEU A 41 32.35 4.97 8.62
CA LEU A 41 33.02 5.33 9.88
C LEU A 41 34.47 5.78 9.66
N LYS A 42 35.21 5.12 8.79
CA LYS A 42 36.61 5.48 8.47
C LYS A 42 36.76 6.86 7.82
N ASN A 43 35.71 7.36 7.19
CA ASN A 43 35.72 8.71 6.63
C ASN A 43 35.61 9.80 7.72
N THR A 44 35.26 9.43 8.94
CA THR A 44 35.18 10.33 10.09
C THR A 44 36.54 10.40 10.79
N GLU A 45 37.08 11.61 10.93
CA GLU A 45 38.39 11.80 11.54
C GLU A 45 38.41 11.34 13.01
N SER A 46 37.37 11.65 13.77
CA SER A 46 37.23 11.22 15.16
C SER A 46 37.29 9.69 15.31
N TYR A 47 36.68 8.95 14.41
CA TYR A 47 36.73 7.47 14.42
C TYR A 47 38.16 6.94 14.16
N ARG A 48 38.90 7.57 13.25
CA ARG A 48 40.28 7.14 12.95
C ARG A 48 41.21 7.26 14.13
N MET A 49 40.97 8.18 15.03
CA MET A 49 41.78 8.44 16.23
C MET A 49 41.45 7.50 17.38
N LEU A 50 40.38 6.73 17.32
CA LEU A 50 39.98 5.78 18.36
C LEU A 50 40.90 4.55 18.35
N ASP A 51 41.05 3.93 19.53
CA ASP A 51 41.62 2.60 19.63
C ASP A 51 40.68 1.51 19.05
N MET A 52 41.16 0.28 18.96
CA MET A 52 40.42 -0.79 18.33
C MET A 52 39.14 -1.16 19.09
N GLU A 53 39.17 -1.10 20.41
CA GLU A 53 38.03 -1.41 21.28
C GLU A 53 36.92 -0.39 21.09
N MET A 54 37.25 0.89 21.10
CA MET A 54 36.31 1.97 20.87
C MET A 54 35.76 1.97 19.43
N LYS A 55 36.60 1.63 18.44
CA LYS A 55 36.14 1.44 17.04
C LYS A 55 35.07 0.37 16.91
N ASN A 56 35.28 -0.76 17.62
CA ASN A 56 34.30 -1.85 17.62
C ASN A 56 33.01 -1.42 18.35
N MET A 57 33.10 -0.70 19.43
CA MET A 57 31.95 -0.20 20.19
C MET A 57 31.13 0.78 19.34
N VAL A 58 31.77 1.72 18.63
CA VAL A 58 31.11 2.66 17.74
C VAL A 58 30.40 1.93 16.59
N LEU A 59 31.01 0.91 16.00
CA LEU A 59 30.37 0.09 14.98
C LEU A 59 29.11 -0.60 15.51
N GLN A 60 29.21 -1.22 16.68
CA GLN A 60 28.07 -1.91 17.32
C GLN A 60 26.93 -0.94 17.62
N LEU A 61 27.22 0.26 18.10
CA LEU A 61 26.23 1.29 18.35
C LEU A 61 25.55 1.75 17.05
N ASN A 62 26.31 1.94 15.97
CA ASN A 62 25.74 2.31 14.66
C ASN A 62 24.83 1.21 14.12
N LEU A 63 25.22 -0.05 14.25
CA LEU A 63 24.37 -1.18 13.81
C LEU A 63 23.07 -1.27 14.62
N ALA A 64 23.15 -1.04 15.93
CA ALA A 64 21.97 -1.01 16.79
C ALA A 64 21.06 0.17 16.44
N ASP A 65 21.61 1.34 16.17
CA ASP A 65 20.85 2.53 15.75
C ASP A 65 20.11 2.29 14.42
N ASP A 66 20.80 1.72 13.42
CA ASP A 66 20.19 1.35 12.14
C ASP A 66 19.05 0.36 12.33
N TYR A 67 19.22 -0.64 13.20
CA TYR A 67 18.16 -1.61 13.50
C TYR A 67 16.93 -0.94 14.10
N PHE A 68 17.09 -0.07 15.11
CA PHE A 68 15.96 0.59 15.76
C PHE A 68 15.26 1.59 14.83
N LYS A 69 16.02 2.32 13.99
CA LYS A 69 15.45 3.20 12.97
C LYS A 69 14.60 2.43 11.96
N LEU A 70 15.14 1.31 11.46
CA LEU A 70 14.41 0.45 10.52
C LEU A 70 13.14 -0.12 11.15
N LYS A 71 13.24 -0.61 12.38
CA LYS A 71 12.10 -1.14 13.14
C LYS A 71 11.00 -0.09 13.29
N LYS A 72 11.37 1.15 13.66
CA LYS A 72 10.43 2.27 13.76
C LYS A 72 9.76 2.57 12.42
N GLN A 73 10.51 2.63 11.32
CA GLN A 73 9.96 2.85 9.98
C GLN A 73 8.98 1.74 9.58
N MET A 74 9.29 0.48 9.90
CA MET A 74 8.38 -0.64 9.62
C MET A 74 7.07 -0.53 10.41
N GLU A 75 7.14 -0.14 11.67
CA GLU A 75 5.96 0.06 12.53
C GLU A 75 5.08 1.20 12.01
N GLU A 76 5.67 2.33 11.63
CA GLU A 76 4.99 3.47 11.03
C GLU A 76 4.33 3.09 9.69
N THR A 77 5.04 2.40 8.81
CA THR A 77 4.52 1.95 7.50
C THR A 77 3.40 0.93 7.66
N SER A 78 3.49 0.04 8.64
CA SER A 78 2.43 -0.93 8.95
C SER A 78 1.17 -0.24 9.44
N GLY A 79 1.29 0.77 10.31
CA GLY A 79 0.18 1.59 10.78
C GLY A 79 -0.53 2.31 9.63
N ASP A 80 0.23 2.95 8.75
CA ASP A 80 -0.29 3.63 7.56
C ASP A 80 -0.98 2.66 6.58
N SER A 81 -0.43 1.46 6.42
CA SER A 81 -1.02 0.42 5.56
C SER A 81 -2.37 -0.06 6.09
N VAL A 82 -2.51 -0.25 7.40
CA VAL A 82 -3.78 -0.63 8.03
C VAL A 82 -4.81 0.48 7.88
N ALA A 83 -4.44 1.74 8.13
CA ALA A 83 -5.31 2.89 7.97
C ALA A 83 -5.81 3.04 6.52
N LYS A 84 -4.92 2.91 5.53
CA LYS A 84 -5.27 2.94 4.10
C LYS A 84 -6.19 1.78 3.70
N SER A 85 -5.97 0.59 4.24
CA SER A 85 -6.83 -0.57 3.98
C SER A 85 -8.25 -0.36 4.51
N SER A 86 -8.40 0.25 5.69
CA SER A 86 -9.69 0.62 6.26
C SER A 86 -10.41 1.66 5.41
N GLU A 87 -9.71 2.70 4.98
CA GLU A 87 -10.25 3.74 4.10
C GLU A 87 -10.72 3.18 2.75
N ILE A 88 -9.95 2.29 2.13
CA ILE A 88 -10.33 1.60 0.89
C ILE A 88 -11.60 0.76 1.09
N PHE A 89 -11.71 0.07 2.22
CA PHE A 89 -12.90 -0.71 2.54
C PHE A 89 -14.15 0.19 2.67
N ASP A 90 -14.05 1.30 3.38
CA ASP A 90 -15.14 2.25 3.57
C ASP A 90 -15.57 2.88 2.23
N LEU A 91 -14.61 3.32 1.41
CA LEU A 91 -14.86 3.87 0.09
C LEU A 91 -15.55 2.85 -0.84
N LYS A 92 -15.14 1.59 -0.82
CA LYS A 92 -15.82 0.53 -1.58
C LYS A 92 -17.26 0.36 -1.14
N HIS A 93 -17.53 0.45 0.15
CA HIS A 93 -18.88 0.35 0.70
C HIS A 93 -19.76 1.53 0.26
N GLU A 94 -19.22 2.74 0.27
CA GLU A 94 -19.89 3.94 -0.23
C GLU A 94 -20.23 3.84 -1.72
N VAL A 95 -19.29 3.35 -2.53
CA VAL A 95 -19.50 3.14 -3.98
C VAL A 95 -20.64 2.16 -4.22
N ILE A 96 -20.68 1.03 -3.54
CA ILE A 96 -21.76 0.04 -3.67
C ILE A 96 -23.11 0.65 -3.28
N THR A 97 -23.16 1.40 -2.19
CA THR A 97 -24.38 2.09 -1.73
C THR A 97 -24.86 3.12 -2.76
N ALA A 98 -23.94 3.92 -3.30
CA ALA A 98 -24.26 4.91 -4.34
C ALA A 98 -24.75 4.24 -5.63
N GLN A 99 -24.14 3.15 -6.07
CA GLN A 99 -24.58 2.37 -7.23
C GLN A 99 -26.00 1.82 -7.03
N THR A 100 -26.28 1.25 -5.86
CA THR A 100 -27.62 0.73 -5.55
C THR A 100 -28.69 1.83 -5.60
N LYS A 101 -28.40 3.00 -5.05
CA LYS A 101 -29.29 4.17 -5.12
C LYS A 101 -29.49 4.66 -6.55
N LEU A 102 -28.42 4.68 -7.36
CA LEU A 102 -28.48 5.07 -8.75
C LEU A 102 -29.35 4.12 -9.57
N GLU A 103 -29.19 2.82 -9.41
CA GLU A 103 -30.01 1.82 -10.08
C GLU A 103 -31.50 1.94 -9.70
N ALA A 104 -31.80 2.18 -8.44
CA ALA A 104 -33.16 2.40 -7.97
C ALA A 104 -33.77 3.67 -8.59
N ALA A 105 -33.02 4.76 -8.64
CA ALA A 105 -33.43 6.01 -9.26
C ALA A 105 -33.67 5.85 -10.78
N GLN A 106 -32.82 5.11 -11.46
CA GLN A 106 -32.97 4.81 -12.89
C GLN A 106 -34.24 4.02 -13.17
N ARG A 107 -34.55 3.00 -12.36
CA ARG A 107 -35.80 2.24 -12.47
C ARG A 107 -37.03 3.11 -12.28
N GLU A 108 -36.98 4.02 -11.30
CA GLU A 108 -38.06 4.97 -11.03
C GLU A 108 -38.24 5.94 -12.19
N ILE A 109 -37.17 6.47 -12.77
CA ILE A 109 -37.20 7.32 -13.96
C ILE A 109 -37.85 6.61 -15.15
N GLU A 110 -37.49 5.35 -15.41
CA GLU A 110 -38.07 4.55 -16.47
C GLU A 110 -39.57 4.31 -16.25
N ALA A 111 -39.97 3.99 -15.01
CA ALA A 111 -41.36 3.81 -14.65
C ALA A 111 -42.16 5.11 -14.86
N LEU A 112 -41.65 6.25 -14.40
CA LEU A 112 -42.27 7.56 -14.55
C LEU A 112 -42.37 8.00 -16.03
N LYS A 113 -41.35 7.72 -16.85
CA LYS A 113 -41.38 7.97 -18.30
C LYS A 113 -42.49 7.18 -18.97
N LYS A 114 -42.67 5.91 -18.62
CA LYS A 114 -43.71 5.05 -19.14
C LYS A 114 -45.09 5.56 -18.73
N GLU A 115 -45.29 5.88 -17.48
CA GLU A 115 -46.54 6.44 -16.95
C GLU A 115 -46.87 7.76 -17.61
N ASN A 116 -45.88 8.64 -17.79
CA ASN A 116 -46.05 9.93 -18.46
C ASN A 116 -46.47 9.73 -19.92
N LEU A 117 -45.87 8.80 -20.66
CA LEU A 117 -46.23 8.48 -22.03
C LEU A 117 -47.68 7.96 -22.11
N GLU A 118 -48.09 7.10 -21.20
CA GLU A 118 -49.47 6.59 -21.13
C GLU A 118 -50.46 7.71 -20.80
N ALA A 119 -50.12 8.60 -19.88
CA ALA A 119 -50.93 9.78 -19.56
C ALA A 119 -51.08 10.72 -20.76
N GLN A 120 -50.00 10.97 -21.50
CA GLN A 120 -50.07 11.78 -22.74
C GLN A 120 -51.00 11.16 -23.78
N LYS A 121 -50.88 9.85 -24.00
CA LYS A 121 -51.77 9.13 -24.94
C LYS A 121 -53.25 9.23 -24.50
N ARG A 122 -53.51 9.18 -23.22
CA ARG A 122 -54.84 9.30 -22.63
C ARG A 122 -55.39 10.70 -22.82
N ILE A 123 -54.58 11.74 -22.65
CA ILE A 123 -54.94 13.12 -22.89
C ILE A 123 -55.32 13.33 -24.36
N ILE A 124 -54.48 12.90 -25.29
CA ILE A 124 -54.74 13.00 -26.75
C ILE A 124 -56.07 12.31 -27.12
N ARG A 125 -56.34 11.14 -26.56
CA ARG A 125 -57.60 10.42 -26.79
C ARG A 125 -58.79 11.23 -26.29
N LEU A 126 -58.72 11.74 -25.08
CA LEU A 126 -59.82 12.52 -24.51
C LEU A 126 -60.05 13.84 -25.25
N GLU A 127 -58.98 14.51 -25.68
CA GLU A 127 -59.10 15.72 -26.53
C GLU A 127 -59.76 15.41 -27.85
N THR A 128 -59.40 14.30 -28.51
CA THR A 128 -60.00 13.86 -29.75
C THR A 128 -61.48 13.51 -29.58
N GLU A 129 -61.86 12.84 -28.52
CA GLU A 129 -63.24 12.55 -28.15
C GLU A 129 -64.03 13.83 -27.91
N LEU A 130 -63.46 14.78 -27.17
CA LEU A 130 -64.09 16.08 -26.89
C LEU A 130 -64.37 16.89 -28.18
N GLU A 131 -63.35 16.96 -29.06
CA GLU A 131 -63.50 17.60 -30.36
C GLU A 131 -64.62 16.93 -31.21
N GLY A 132 -64.68 15.59 -31.15
CA GLY A 132 -65.75 14.84 -31.80
C GLY A 132 -67.15 15.17 -31.25
N TYR A 133 -67.29 15.46 -30.00
CA TYR A 133 -68.57 15.93 -29.41
C TYR A 133 -68.87 17.35 -29.79
N HIS A 134 -67.95 18.27 -29.90
CA HIS A 134 -68.15 19.65 -30.31
C HIS A 134 -68.48 19.74 -31.79
N GLY A 135 -67.95 18.85 -32.62
CA GLY A 135 -68.27 18.81 -34.07
C GLY A 135 -69.64 18.25 -34.40
N LYS A 136 -70.39 17.67 -33.49
CA LYS A 136 -71.75 17.15 -33.67
C LYS A 136 -72.87 18.05 -33.16
N ALA A 137 -72.51 19.18 -32.60
CA ALA A 137 -73.48 20.17 -32.11
C ALA A 137 -73.93 21.15 -33.21
#